data_3e592b9b2c30f742e6ee707454edf42c
#
_entry.id   3e592b9b2c30f742e6ee707454edf42c
#
_cell.length_a   1.000
_cell.length_b   1.000
_cell.length_c   1.000
_cell.angle_alpha   90.00
_cell.angle_beta   90.00
_cell.angle_gamma   90.00
#
_symmetry.space_group_name_H-M   'P 1'
#
loop_
_entity.id
_entity.type
_entity.pdbx_description
1 polymer ?
#
loop_
_entity_poly.entity_id
_entity_poly.type
_entity_poly.pdbx_seq_one_letter_code
_entity_poly.pdbx_strand_id
1 'polypeptide(L)'
;MEEFDFLVIGSGSGLEVANVAANQGQSVAVVEEGPLGGTCLNRGCIPSKHLLYHADVLETVERAGEFHIDAEVNGVEFAAMVRQVNEEVQADAESIRRGLDSSEQHELFAGTGRFVDERTVEISGGEDDGVRLRAETVLIAAGTRPSIPPIDGIESVDYLTSTDALKLEERPEHLVIVGGGYIAAELGHFFGTFGTDVTIVGRRPNLLPEADEEVAEAFTERYADRFTVYTGHSATAVSRENGSVTVEARPYEYGEGGGIVEDADPVTVSGDELLVAAGRVPNTDTLNLDATGVGTDDRGFVETDEYLETDVEGIWALGDIVGEYLLKHSANHEARAVARNIFGSEPEPVDYTAMPFAVFASPEVAGVGAREEALRAEGREYATNTYRYEDTARGGAMQAEGFVKV
;
A
#
# COMPACT_ATOMS: atom_id res chain seq x y z
N MET A 1 -29.33 19.94 -2.51
CA MET A 1 -28.90 18.83 -3.40
C MET A 1 -28.34 19.48 -4.64
N GLU A 2 -27.12 19.18 -4.95
CA GLU A 2 -26.39 19.72 -6.10
C GLU A 2 -26.28 18.64 -7.17
N GLU A 3 -26.32 19.02 -8.43
CA GLU A 3 -26.33 18.08 -9.56
C GLU A 3 -25.05 18.27 -10.39
N PHE A 4 -24.42 17.15 -10.74
CA PHE A 4 -23.18 17.08 -11.52
C PHE A 4 -23.32 16.05 -12.65
N ASP A 5 -22.50 16.18 -13.68
CA ASP A 5 -22.40 15.15 -14.72
C ASP A 5 -21.57 13.96 -14.21
N PHE A 6 -20.51 14.24 -13.45
CA PHE A 6 -19.56 13.23 -12.92
C PHE A 6 -19.25 13.49 -11.45
N LEU A 7 -19.22 12.41 -10.64
CA LEU A 7 -18.82 12.45 -9.23
C LEU A 7 -17.74 11.39 -8.98
N VAL A 8 -16.65 11.79 -8.32
CA VAL A 8 -15.63 10.85 -7.86
C VAL A 8 -15.53 10.87 -6.34
N ILE A 9 -15.52 9.67 -5.73
CA ILE A 9 -15.24 9.50 -4.30
C ILE A 9 -13.80 9.04 -4.14
N GLY A 10 -12.94 9.90 -3.62
CA GLY A 10 -11.51 9.70 -3.45
C GLY A 10 -10.66 10.43 -4.51
N SER A 11 -9.62 11.10 -4.03
CA SER A 11 -8.74 11.97 -4.83
C SER A 11 -7.42 11.31 -5.24
N GLY A 12 -7.34 9.98 -5.21
CA GLY A 12 -6.17 9.22 -5.68
C GLY A 12 -6.08 9.14 -7.21
N SER A 13 -6.09 7.92 -7.78
CA SER A 13 -6.12 7.72 -9.24
C SER A 13 -7.46 8.12 -9.85
N GLY A 14 -8.54 8.23 -9.06
CA GLY A 14 -9.84 8.73 -9.52
C GLY A 14 -9.79 10.14 -10.09
N LEU A 15 -8.86 11.01 -9.62
CA LEU A 15 -8.67 12.35 -10.19
C LEU A 15 -8.21 12.33 -11.65
N GLU A 16 -7.54 11.28 -12.12
CA GLU A 16 -7.16 11.16 -13.54
C GLU A 16 -8.43 11.08 -14.40
N VAL A 17 -9.44 10.31 -13.98
CA VAL A 17 -10.73 10.18 -14.67
C VAL A 17 -11.54 11.47 -14.55
N ALA A 18 -11.60 12.07 -13.34
CA ALA A 18 -12.25 13.34 -13.09
C ALA A 18 -11.72 14.47 -14.00
N ASN A 19 -10.40 14.53 -14.19
CA ASN A 19 -9.77 15.48 -15.11
C ASN A 19 -10.17 15.23 -16.57
N VAL A 20 -10.34 13.96 -16.98
CA VAL A 20 -10.83 13.65 -18.33
C VAL A 20 -12.29 14.11 -18.49
N ALA A 21 -13.15 13.87 -17.49
CA ALA A 21 -14.54 14.36 -17.49
C ALA A 21 -14.60 15.90 -17.64
N ALA A 22 -13.84 16.62 -16.82
CA ALA A 22 -13.75 18.08 -16.88
C ALA A 22 -13.25 18.60 -18.23
N ASN A 23 -12.24 17.93 -18.84
CA ASN A 23 -11.74 18.26 -20.17
C ASN A 23 -12.76 18.01 -21.28
N GLN A 24 -13.76 17.16 -21.05
CA GLN A 24 -14.93 16.97 -21.92
C GLN A 24 -16.03 18.06 -21.68
N GLY A 25 -15.80 18.98 -20.74
CA GLY A 25 -16.73 20.05 -20.39
C GLY A 25 -17.81 19.65 -19.39
N GLN A 26 -17.66 18.51 -18.73
CA GLN A 26 -18.57 18.05 -17.70
C GLN A 26 -18.35 18.79 -16.37
N SER A 27 -19.42 18.98 -15.61
CA SER A 27 -19.36 19.42 -14.21
C SER A 27 -18.94 18.22 -13.33
N VAL A 28 -17.94 18.42 -12.48
CA VAL A 28 -17.30 17.34 -11.72
C VAL A 28 -17.32 17.65 -10.22
N ALA A 29 -17.94 16.77 -9.43
CA ALA A 29 -17.79 16.75 -7.98
C ALA A 29 -16.64 15.84 -7.56
N VAL A 30 -15.73 16.36 -6.74
CA VAL A 30 -14.64 15.57 -6.12
C VAL A 30 -14.91 15.51 -4.62
N VAL A 31 -15.09 14.30 -4.07
CA VAL A 31 -15.33 14.08 -2.64
C VAL A 31 -14.06 13.48 -2.02
N GLU A 32 -13.49 14.15 -1.01
CA GLU A 32 -12.28 13.68 -0.31
C GLU A 32 -12.36 14.06 1.18
N GLU A 33 -12.09 13.08 2.05
CA GLU A 33 -12.07 13.26 3.51
C GLU A 33 -10.74 13.77 4.06
N GLY A 34 -9.67 13.61 3.29
CA GLY A 34 -8.29 13.86 3.70
C GLY A 34 -7.54 14.83 2.80
N PRO A 35 -6.22 14.86 2.90
CA PRO A 35 -5.39 15.59 1.95
C PRO A 35 -5.52 15.00 0.55
N LEU A 36 -5.61 15.89 -0.46
CA LEU A 36 -5.76 15.51 -1.87
C LEU A 36 -4.54 14.71 -2.39
N GLY A 37 -4.79 13.83 -3.37
CA GLY A 37 -3.77 12.96 -3.97
C GLY A 37 -3.78 11.52 -3.47
N GLY A 38 -4.66 11.19 -2.51
CA GLY A 38 -4.89 9.85 -1.99
C GLY A 38 -3.70 9.23 -1.25
N THR A 39 -3.76 7.92 -1.03
CA THR A 39 -2.78 7.17 -0.23
C THR A 39 -1.36 7.29 -0.78
N CYS A 40 -1.16 7.16 -2.09
CA CYS A 40 0.17 7.15 -2.68
C CYS A 40 0.96 8.43 -2.38
N LEU A 41 0.33 9.60 -2.54
CA LEU A 41 0.99 10.88 -2.28
C LEU A 41 1.18 11.12 -0.78
N ASN A 42 0.13 10.92 0.03
CA ASN A 42 0.11 11.44 1.40
C ASN A 42 0.66 10.48 2.46
N ARG A 43 0.58 9.16 2.21
CA ARG A 43 0.85 8.12 3.24
C ARG A 43 1.27 6.78 2.63
N GLY A 44 1.87 6.81 1.44
CA GLY A 44 2.26 5.59 0.70
C GLY A 44 3.54 5.78 -0.10
N CYS A 45 3.45 5.61 -1.42
CA CYS A 45 4.60 5.49 -2.30
C CYS A 45 5.55 6.69 -2.27
N ILE A 46 5.04 7.93 -2.28
CA ILE A 46 5.89 9.12 -2.35
C ILE A 46 6.71 9.27 -1.07
N PRO A 47 6.11 9.41 0.12
CA PRO A 47 6.91 9.57 1.34
C PRO A 47 7.79 8.35 1.61
N SER A 48 7.33 7.12 1.36
CA SER A 48 8.15 5.94 1.60
C SER A 48 9.39 5.90 0.69
N LYS A 49 9.26 6.17 -0.61
CA LYS A 49 10.41 6.14 -1.54
C LYS A 49 11.39 7.29 -1.30
N HIS A 50 10.90 8.46 -0.88
CA HIS A 50 11.80 9.54 -0.45
C HIS A 50 12.61 9.10 0.79
N LEU A 51 11.96 8.55 1.81
CA LEU A 51 12.64 8.08 3.03
C LEU A 51 13.59 6.90 2.74
N LEU A 52 13.17 5.93 1.93
CA LEU A 52 13.99 4.79 1.52
C LEU A 52 15.24 5.23 0.76
N TYR A 53 15.13 6.22 -0.12
CA TYR A 53 16.31 6.74 -0.82
C TYR A 53 17.36 7.36 0.13
N HIS A 54 16.93 7.94 1.25
CA HIS A 54 17.89 8.37 2.29
C HIS A 54 18.60 7.18 2.94
N ALA A 55 17.91 6.06 3.13
CA ALA A 55 18.51 4.82 3.63
C ALA A 55 19.52 4.25 2.62
N ASP A 56 19.17 4.23 1.32
CA ASP A 56 20.07 3.78 0.25
C ASP A 56 21.35 4.62 0.16
N VAL A 57 21.23 5.95 0.36
CA VAL A 57 22.38 6.85 0.42
C VAL A 57 23.28 6.51 1.61
N LEU A 58 22.71 6.25 2.79
CA LEU A 58 23.45 5.85 3.97
C LEU A 58 24.18 4.52 3.74
N GLU A 59 23.50 3.48 3.28
CA GLU A 59 24.13 2.18 2.93
C GLU A 59 25.23 2.35 1.88
N THR A 60 25.05 3.23 0.89
CA THR A 60 26.08 3.50 -0.12
C THR A 60 27.33 4.11 0.51
N VAL A 61 27.19 5.04 1.47
CA VAL A 61 28.33 5.63 2.17
C VAL A 61 29.02 4.60 3.06
N GLU A 62 28.27 3.78 3.78
CA GLU A 62 28.82 2.72 4.65
C GLU A 62 29.60 1.67 3.85
N ARG A 63 29.15 1.34 2.63
CA ARG A 63 29.81 0.40 1.71
C ARG A 63 30.93 1.04 0.87
N ALA A 64 31.18 2.33 0.98
CA ALA A 64 32.15 3.04 0.14
C ALA A 64 33.57 2.41 0.18
N GLY A 65 33.96 1.85 1.33
CA GLY A 65 35.22 1.16 1.51
C GLY A 65 35.41 -0.07 0.60
N GLU A 66 34.33 -0.77 0.23
CA GLU A 66 34.35 -1.89 -0.73
C GLU A 66 34.82 -1.42 -2.11
N PHE A 67 34.58 -0.16 -2.44
CA PHE A 67 34.97 0.49 -3.68
C PHE A 67 36.26 1.32 -3.57
N HIS A 68 37.04 1.13 -2.49
CA HIS A 68 38.28 1.88 -2.21
C HIS A 68 38.05 3.40 -2.03
N ILE A 69 36.87 3.79 -1.58
CA ILE A 69 36.53 5.19 -1.25
C ILE A 69 36.53 5.30 0.27
N ASP A 70 37.34 6.22 0.78
CA ASP A 70 37.37 6.55 2.21
C ASP A 70 36.23 7.53 2.50
N ALA A 71 35.24 7.09 3.25
CA ALA A 71 34.07 7.87 3.61
C ALA A 71 33.68 7.58 5.07
N GLU A 72 33.15 8.56 5.77
CA GLU A 72 32.73 8.45 7.16
C GLU A 72 31.36 9.15 7.35
N VAL A 73 30.44 8.48 8.03
CA VAL A 73 29.17 9.06 8.46
C VAL A 73 29.34 9.69 9.83
N ASN A 74 29.35 11.03 9.90
CA ASN A 74 29.55 11.75 11.15
C ASN A 74 28.25 11.98 11.95
N GLY A 75 27.10 11.70 11.36
CA GLY A 75 25.78 11.81 11.99
C GLY A 75 24.66 11.82 11.00
N VAL A 76 23.44 11.57 11.49
CA VAL A 76 22.19 11.58 10.71
C VAL A 76 21.18 12.45 11.45
N GLU A 77 20.61 13.43 10.78
CA GLU A 77 19.53 14.27 11.31
C GLU A 77 18.16 13.66 10.97
N PHE A 78 17.85 12.51 11.60
CA PHE A 78 16.67 11.70 11.29
C PHE A 78 15.37 12.51 11.29
N ALA A 79 15.10 13.29 12.34
CA ALA A 79 13.90 14.11 12.44
C ALA A 79 13.81 15.18 11.32
N ALA A 80 14.94 15.77 10.92
CA ALA A 80 14.95 16.76 9.85
C ALA A 80 14.61 16.14 8.49
N MET A 81 15.12 14.94 8.21
CA MET A 81 14.80 14.17 7.01
C MET A 81 13.31 13.84 6.94
N VAL A 82 12.72 13.31 8.02
CA VAL A 82 11.29 12.97 8.06
C VAL A 82 10.42 14.22 7.87
N ARG A 83 10.75 15.33 8.55
CA ARG A 83 10.02 16.60 8.37
C ARG A 83 10.09 17.11 6.94
N GLN A 84 11.27 17.13 6.31
CA GLN A 84 11.44 17.58 4.94
C GLN A 84 10.51 16.80 3.99
N VAL A 85 10.52 15.47 4.07
CA VAL A 85 9.66 14.62 3.22
C VAL A 85 8.18 14.92 3.42
N ASN A 86 7.75 15.10 4.68
CA ASN A 86 6.34 15.40 4.97
C ASN A 86 5.94 16.82 4.53
N GLU A 87 6.84 17.81 4.60
CA GLU A 87 6.61 19.17 4.07
C GLU A 87 6.46 19.16 2.55
N GLU A 88 7.29 18.39 1.83
CA GLU A 88 7.18 18.20 0.38
C GLU A 88 5.85 17.57 -0.02
N VAL A 89 5.45 16.48 0.67
CA VAL A 89 4.16 15.81 0.46
C VAL A 89 2.97 16.76 0.69
N GLN A 90 3.01 17.56 1.76
CA GLN A 90 1.97 18.54 2.04
C GLN A 90 1.91 19.62 0.94
N ALA A 91 3.04 20.12 0.48
CA ALA A 91 3.10 21.12 -0.58
C ALA A 91 2.51 20.59 -1.90
N ASP A 92 2.72 19.31 -2.21
CA ASP A 92 2.15 18.65 -3.38
C ASP A 92 0.63 18.49 -3.26
N ALA A 93 0.11 18.06 -2.11
CA ALA A 93 -1.33 17.97 -1.85
C ALA A 93 -2.01 19.34 -1.96
N GLU A 94 -1.39 20.41 -1.43
CA GLU A 94 -1.87 21.79 -1.58
C GLU A 94 -1.80 22.27 -3.03
N SER A 95 -0.83 21.80 -3.82
CA SER A 95 -0.77 22.10 -5.24
C SER A 95 -1.92 21.51 -6.03
N ILE A 96 -2.32 20.26 -5.70
CA ILE A 96 -3.53 19.64 -6.27
C ILE A 96 -4.77 20.47 -5.90
N ARG A 97 -4.92 20.87 -4.64
CA ARG A 97 -6.04 21.73 -4.20
C ARG A 97 -6.13 23.01 -5.03
N ARG A 98 -5.02 23.74 -5.16
CA ARG A 98 -4.98 24.96 -5.99
C ARG A 98 -5.35 24.69 -7.46
N GLY A 99 -4.96 23.50 -7.97
CA GLY A 99 -5.37 23.08 -9.31
C GLY A 99 -6.87 22.92 -9.45
N LEU A 100 -7.52 22.23 -8.51
CA LEU A 100 -8.97 22.04 -8.49
C LEU A 100 -9.70 23.38 -8.28
N ASP A 101 -9.28 24.21 -7.31
CA ASP A 101 -9.86 25.51 -7.01
C ASP A 101 -9.80 26.50 -8.20
N SER A 102 -8.82 26.34 -9.10
CA SER A 102 -8.67 27.17 -10.31
C SER A 102 -9.48 26.67 -11.50
N SER A 103 -10.08 25.50 -11.41
CA SER A 103 -10.88 24.88 -12.48
C SER A 103 -12.35 25.35 -12.37
N GLU A 104 -12.94 25.74 -13.51
CA GLU A 104 -14.37 26.05 -13.57
C GLU A 104 -15.28 24.82 -13.61
N GLN A 105 -14.71 23.64 -13.85
CA GLN A 105 -15.45 22.39 -13.99
C GLN A 105 -15.41 21.52 -12.74
N HIS A 106 -14.44 21.72 -11.84
CA HIS A 106 -14.33 20.93 -10.61
C HIS A 106 -14.91 21.68 -9.41
N GLU A 107 -15.61 20.95 -8.56
CA GLU A 107 -15.99 21.41 -7.24
C GLU A 107 -15.55 20.35 -6.20
N LEU A 108 -14.84 20.81 -5.18
CA LEU A 108 -14.29 19.94 -4.12
C LEU A 108 -15.21 19.97 -2.91
N PHE A 109 -15.58 18.79 -2.42
CA PHE A 109 -16.37 18.58 -1.21
C PHE A 109 -15.52 17.85 -0.16
N ALA A 110 -15.31 18.51 0.97
CA ALA A 110 -14.47 18.02 2.06
C ALA A 110 -15.29 17.18 3.05
N GLY A 111 -15.07 15.89 3.07
CA GLY A 111 -15.71 14.93 3.96
C GLY A 111 -15.81 13.54 3.36
N THR A 112 -16.39 12.62 4.12
CA THR A 112 -16.60 11.22 3.68
C THR A 112 -17.88 11.13 2.85
N GLY A 113 -17.78 10.68 1.62
CA GLY A 113 -18.94 10.44 0.74
C GLY A 113 -19.67 9.15 1.13
N ARG A 114 -20.99 9.26 1.37
CA ARG A 114 -21.84 8.13 1.73
C ARG A 114 -23.08 8.09 0.84
N PHE A 115 -23.33 6.98 0.17
CA PHE A 115 -24.53 6.83 -0.64
C PHE A 115 -25.81 6.86 0.21
N VAL A 116 -26.82 7.60 -0.26
CA VAL A 116 -28.15 7.65 0.32
C VAL A 116 -29.23 7.12 -0.64
N ASP A 117 -28.92 7.04 -1.91
CA ASP A 117 -29.58 6.25 -2.95
C ASP A 117 -28.58 5.89 -4.06
N GLU A 118 -29.03 5.25 -5.13
CA GLU A 118 -28.21 4.70 -6.21
C GLU A 118 -27.16 5.69 -6.76
N ARG A 119 -27.50 6.98 -6.88
CA ARG A 119 -26.65 8.01 -7.50
C ARG A 119 -26.55 9.31 -6.68
N THR A 120 -26.94 9.26 -5.41
CA THR A 120 -26.87 10.39 -4.51
C THR A 120 -25.96 10.08 -3.35
N VAL A 121 -24.96 10.93 -3.19
CA VAL A 121 -23.97 10.86 -2.11
C VAL A 121 -24.23 12.01 -1.14
N GLU A 122 -24.32 11.71 0.16
CA GLU A 122 -24.31 12.69 1.24
C GLU A 122 -22.90 12.77 1.82
N ILE A 123 -22.42 13.98 2.02
CA ILE A 123 -21.15 14.23 2.67
C ILE A 123 -21.32 14.11 4.17
N SER A 124 -20.47 13.35 4.83
CA SER A 124 -20.45 13.17 6.29
C SER A 124 -19.14 13.69 6.87
N GLY A 125 -19.22 14.56 7.86
CA GLY A 125 -18.06 15.23 8.44
C GLY A 125 -17.43 16.27 7.50
N GLY A 126 -16.33 16.89 7.97
CA GLY A 126 -15.65 17.93 7.20
C GLY A 126 -16.40 19.25 7.13
N GLU A 127 -16.01 20.11 6.17
CA GLU A 127 -16.59 21.44 5.99
C GLU A 127 -17.96 21.38 5.30
N ASP A 128 -18.20 20.31 4.50
CA ASP A 128 -19.41 20.16 3.67
C ASP A 128 -20.41 19.16 4.27
N ASP A 129 -20.35 18.92 5.58
CA ASP A 129 -21.23 17.97 6.28
C ASP A 129 -22.72 18.22 5.97
N GLY A 130 -23.44 17.16 5.55
CA GLY A 130 -24.84 17.17 5.20
C GLY A 130 -25.16 17.64 3.78
N VAL A 131 -24.19 18.07 2.99
CA VAL A 131 -24.37 18.37 1.56
C VAL A 131 -24.72 17.08 0.82
N ARG A 132 -25.67 17.16 -0.10
CA ARG A 132 -26.07 16.04 -0.97
C ARG A 132 -25.75 16.34 -2.42
N LEU A 133 -25.04 15.41 -3.04
CA LEU A 133 -24.60 15.48 -4.42
C LEU A 133 -25.26 14.36 -5.21
N ARG A 134 -25.72 14.67 -6.41
CA ARG A 134 -26.26 13.70 -7.35
C ARG A 134 -25.48 13.81 -8.66
N ALA A 135 -25.11 12.67 -9.25
CA ALA A 135 -24.43 12.65 -10.54
C ALA A 135 -25.02 11.62 -11.52
N GLU A 136 -24.83 11.86 -12.81
CA GLU A 136 -25.18 10.88 -13.85
C GLU A 136 -24.21 9.70 -13.85
N THR A 137 -22.91 9.99 -13.65
CA THR A 137 -21.86 8.98 -13.53
C THR A 137 -21.15 9.12 -12.19
N VAL A 138 -20.96 8.01 -11.48
CA VAL A 138 -20.26 7.97 -10.19
C VAL A 138 -19.05 7.04 -10.29
N LEU A 139 -17.89 7.52 -9.83
CA LEU A 139 -16.66 6.74 -9.73
C LEU A 139 -16.29 6.51 -8.27
N ILE A 140 -16.27 5.25 -7.85
CA ILE A 140 -15.82 4.82 -6.53
C ILE A 140 -14.31 4.59 -6.58
N ALA A 141 -13.52 5.50 -6.02
CA ALA A 141 -12.06 5.43 -5.94
C ALA A 141 -11.56 5.64 -4.50
N ALA A 142 -12.36 5.21 -3.51
CA ALA A 142 -12.13 5.45 -2.09
C ALA A 142 -10.95 4.64 -1.48
N GLY A 143 -10.37 3.72 -2.24
CA GLY A 143 -9.16 2.98 -1.87
C GLY A 143 -9.32 2.08 -0.65
N THR A 144 -8.21 1.90 0.06
CA THR A 144 -8.10 0.99 1.21
C THR A 144 -7.40 1.69 2.38
N ARG A 145 -7.52 1.09 3.58
CA ARG A 145 -6.81 1.49 4.81
C ARG A 145 -6.04 0.32 5.42
N PRO A 146 -5.07 0.54 6.33
CA PRO A 146 -4.39 -0.53 7.04
C PRO A 146 -5.37 -1.49 7.74
N SER A 147 -5.11 -2.79 7.62
CA SER A 147 -5.84 -3.84 8.34
C SER A 147 -5.23 -4.04 9.72
N ILE A 148 -6.06 -4.00 10.75
CA ILE A 148 -5.65 -4.31 12.11
C ILE A 148 -6.20 -5.68 12.46
N PRO A 149 -5.34 -6.71 12.58
CA PRO A 149 -5.79 -8.05 12.91
C PRO A 149 -6.32 -8.12 14.36
N PRO A 150 -7.18 -9.08 14.67
CA PRO A 150 -7.70 -9.28 16.02
C PRO A 150 -6.60 -9.88 16.91
N ILE A 151 -5.81 -9.03 17.55
CA ILE A 151 -4.75 -9.36 18.52
C ILE A 151 -5.27 -8.96 19.89
N ASP A 152 -5.24 -9.88 20.86
CA ASP A 152 -5.69 -9.58 22.22
C ASP A 152 -4.91 -8.40 22.81
N GLY A 153 -5.62 -7.39 23.31
CA GLY A 153 -5.02 -6.18 23.89
C GLY A 153 -4.66 -5.08 22.91
N ILE A 154 -4.81 -5.24 21.60
CA ILE A 154 -4.40 -4.26 20.58
C ILE A 154 -5.08 -2.90 20.77
N GLU A 155 -6.33 -2.86 21.19
CA GLU A 155 -7.08 -1.62 21.44
C GLU A 155 -6.64 -0.86 22.70
N SER A 156 -5.82 -1.49 23.55
CA SER A 156 -5.31 -0.92 24.81
C SER A 156 -3.86 -0.44 24.72
N VAL A 157 -3.24 -0.56 23.55
CA VAL A 157 -1.87 -0.12 23.30
C VAL A 157 -1.82 0.86 22.13
N ASP A 158 -0.92 1.83 22.23
CA ASP A 158 -0.59 2.66 21.07
C ASP A 158 0.27 1.85 20.11
N TYR A 159 -0.12 1.83 18.84
CA TYR A 159 0.62 1.20 17.76
C TYR A 159 0.69 2.13 16.55
N LEU A 160 1.68 1.91 15.72
CA LEU A 160 1.86 2.61 14.46
C LEU A 160 1.22 1.81 13.33
N THR A 161 0.62 2.53 12.39
CA THR A 161 0.38 2.05 11.03
C THR A 161 1.48 2.57 10.10
N SER A 162 1.47 2.17 8.83
CA SER A 162 2.38 2.75 7.84
C SER A 162 2.25 4.28 7.73
N THR A 163 1.06 4.82 7.95
CA THR A 163 0.80 6.27 7.93
C THR A 163 1.56 6.99 9.05
N ASP A 164 1.57 6.41 10.24
CA ASP A 164 2.22 6.98 11.42
C ASP A 164 3.74 6.82 11.35
N ALA A 165 4.20 5.64 10.91
CA ALA A 165 5.62 5.34 10.77
C ALA A 165 6.34 6.27 9.78
N LEU A 166 5.67 6.68 8.67
CA LEU A 166 6.21 7.64 7.70
C LEU A 166 6.33 9.08 8.23
N LYS A 167 5.76 9.37 9.40
CA LYS A 167 5.79 10.67 10.06
C LYS A 167 6.56 10.66 11.37
N LEU A 168 7.10 9.52 11.75
CA LEU A 168 7.76 9.34 13.04
C LEU A 168 9.12 10.06 13.03
N GLU A 169 9.20 11.20 13.71
CA GLU A 169 10.43 12.02 13.79
C GLU A 169 11.45 11.48 14.80
N GLU A 170 10.99 10.70 15.78
CA GLU A 170 11.84 10.06 16.77
C GLU A 170 12.08 8.59 16.37
N ARG A 171 13.33 8.28 16.07
CA ARG A 171 13.72 6.93 15.67
C ARG A 171 13.63 5.99 16.88
N PRO A 172 12.84 4.89 16.81
CA PRO A 172 12.78 3.92 17.91
C PRO A 172 14.13 3.19 18.07
N GLU A 173 14.49 2.82 19.29
CA GLU A 173 15.64 1.92 19.53
C GLU A 173 15.28 0.49 19.07
N HIS A 174 14.04 0.07 19.34
CA HIS A 174 13.52 -1.27 19.01
C HIS A 174 12.14 -1.18 18.38
N LEU A 175 11.98 -1.67 17.15
CA LEU A 175 10.71 -1.70 16.42
C LEU A 175 10.23 -3.14 16.21
N VAL A 176 9.06 -3.46 16.76
CA VAL A 176 8.37 -4.73 16.45
C VAL A 176 7.40 -4.50 15.29
N ILE A 177 7.51 -5.27 14.22
CA ILE A 177 6.64 -5.20 13.05
C ILE A 177 5.77 -6.46 12.99
N VAL A 178 4.46 -6.29 13.02
CA VAL A 178 3.50 -7.36 12.76
C VAL A 178 3.04 -7.30 11.31
N GLY A 179 3.50 -8.26 10.52
CA GLY A 179 3.29 -8.38 9.08
C GLY A 179 4.55 -8.82 8.36
N GLY A 180 4.41 -9.43 7.18
CA GLY A 180 5.55 -9.92 6.38
C GLY A 180 5.50 -9.48 4.91
N GLY A 181 4.66 -8.49 4.57
CA GLY A 181 4.50 -7.95 3.22
C GLY A 181 5.50 -6.81 2.90
N TYR A 182 5.31 -6.17 1.75
CA TYR A 182 6.20 -5.10 1.26
C TYR A 182 6.33 -3.91 2.22
N ILE A 183 5.26 -3.54 2.95
CA ILE A 183 5.32 -2.45 3.95
C ILE A 183 6.27 -2.81 5.09
N ALA A 184 6.18 -4.05 5.59
CA ALA A 184 7.08 -4.53 6.64
C ALA A 184 8.54 -4.59 6.15
N ALA A 185 8.75 -5.01 4.90
CA ALA A 185 10.07 -5.05 4.28
C ALA A 185 10.66 -3.63 4.12
N GLU A 186 9.94 -2.72 3.48
CA GLU A 186 10.43 -1.36 3.23
C GLU A 186 10.67 -0.56 4.52
N LEU A 187 9.72 -0.59 5.47
CA LEU A 187 9.89 0.14 6.73
C LEU A 187 10.91 -0.53 7.66
N GLY A 188 11.01 -1.87 7.64
CA GLY A 188 12.08 -2.60 8.32
C GLY A 188 13.46 -2.19 7.80
N HIS A 189 13.62 -2.12 6.46
CA HIS A 189 14.84 -1.60 5.84
C HIS A 189 15.13 -0.16 6.27
N PHE A 190 14.14 0.75 6.14
CA PHE A 190 14.30 2.15 6.51
C PHE A 190 14.80 2.32 7.95
N PHE A 191 14.03 1.86 8.91
CA PHE A 191 14.40 2.01 10.32
C PHE A 191 15.68 1.28 10.68
N GLY A 192 15.86 0.05 10.17
CA GLY A 192 17.05 -0.76 10.42
C GLY A 192 18.33 -0.14 9.90
N THR A 193 18.31 0.47 8.71
CA THR A 193 19.47 1.18 8.15
C THR A 193 19.88 2.39 9.01
N PHE A 194 18.90 3.05 9.64
CA PHE A 194 19.20 4.14 10.59
C PHE A 194 19.51 3.66 12.02
N GLY A 195 19.68 2.34 12.22
CA GLY A 195 20.17 1.76 13.48
C GLY A 195 19.08 1.40 14.48
N THR A 196 17.83 1.24 14.07
CA THR A 196 16.78 0.61 14.86
C THR A 196 16.98 -0.91 14.89
N ASP A 197 16.86 -1.53 16.04
CA ASP A 197 16.76 -3.00 16.13
C ASP A 197 15.35 -3.41 15.68
N VAL A 198 15.24 -4.23 14.63
CA VAL A 198 13.96 -4.58 14.01
C VAL A 198 13.63 -6.05 14.26
N THR A 199 12.44 -6.29 14.79
CA THR A 199 11.86 -7.64 14.90
C THR A 199 10.60 -7.73 14.04
N ILE A 200 10.55 -8.71 13.12
CA ILE A 200 9.41 -8.93 12.21
C ILE A 200 8.69 -10.23 12.60
N VAL A 201 7.38 -10.15 12.76
CA VAL A 201 6.51 -11.30 13.01
C VAL A 201 5.52 -11.46 11.86
N GLY A 202 5.66 -12.52 11.07
CA GLY A 202 4.86 -12.79 9.87
C GLY A 202 4.22 -14.18 9.89
N ARG A 203 2.93 -14.25 9.60
CA ARG A 203 2.18 -15.54 9.62
C ARG A 203 2.46 -16.45 8.40
N ARG A 204 3.00 -15.90 7.32
CA ARG A 204 3.37 -16.69 6.13
C ARG A 204 4.74 -17.35 6.34
N PRO A 205 5.04 -18.42 5.61
CA PRO A 205 6.35 -19.11 5.70
C PRO A 205 7.53 -18.19 5.35
N ASN A 206 7.31 -17.26 4.44
CA ASN A 206 8.30 -16.31 3.96
C ASN A 206 7.79 -14.87 4.06
N LEU A 207 8.71 -13.91 4.11
CA LEU A 207 8.43 -12.50 3.83
C LEU A 207 8.11 -12.34 2.34
N LEU A 208 7.45 -11.24 1.97
CA LEU A 208 7.02 -10.96 0.59
C LEU A 208 6.23 -12.12 -0.05
N PRO A 209 5.16 -12.61 0.58
CA PRO A 209 4.46 -13.81 0.15
C PRO A 209 3.79 -13.69 -1.23
N GLU A 210 3.74 -12.48 -1.79
CA GLU A 210 3.21 -12.20 -3.14
C GLU A 210 4.30 -12.28 -4.22
N ALA A 211 5.58 -12.39 -3.85
CA ALA A 211 6.67 -12.69 -4.79
C ALA A 211 6.69 -14.19 -5.16
N ASP A 212 7.46 -14.55 -6.18
CA ASP A 212 7.77 -15.95 -6.50
C ASP A 212 8.44 -16.64 -5.29
N GLU A 213 8.15 -17.92 -5.06
CA GLU A 213 8.57 -18.65 -3.86
C GLU A 213 10.09 -18.59 -3.63
N GLU A 214 10.91 -18.84 -4.66
CA GLU A 214 12.38 -18.80 -4.54
C GLU A 214 12.87 -17.37 -4.22
N VAL A 215 12.20 -16.35 -4.75
CA VAL A 215 12.52 -14.95 -4.48
C VAL A 215 12.16 -14.60 -3.04
N ALA A 216 10.99 -15.02 -2.56
CA ALA A 216 10.54 -14.81 -1.18
C ALA A 216 11.43 -15.51 -0.16
N GLU A 217 11.87 -16.75 -0.45
CA GLU A 217 12.81 -17.50 0.38
C GLU A 217 14.16 -16.77 0.50
N ALA A 218 14.77 -16.44 -0.64
CA ALA A 218 16.05 -15.73 -0.66
C ALA A 218 15.99 -14.36 0.03
N PHE A 219 14.89 -13.63 -0.15
CA PHE A 219 14.68 -12.37 0.55
C PHE A 219 14.56 -12.57 2.06
N THR A 220 13.83 -13.61 2.49
CA THR A 220 13.63 -13.92 3.91
C THR A 220 14.96 -14.30 4.58
N GLU A 221 15.79 -15.11 3.93
CA GLU A 221 17.13 -15.46 4.42
C GLU A 221 17.99 -14.20 4.62
N ARG A 222 18.04 -13.31 3.62
CA ARG A 222 18.79 -12.04 3.71
C ARG A 222 18.28 -11.10 4.81
N TYR A 223 16.98 -11.08 5.03
CA TYR A 223 16.40 -10.28 6.12
C TYR A 223 16.72 -10.88 7.49
N ALA A 224 16.76 -12.20 7.61
CA ALA A 224 17.13 -12.87 8.85
C ALA A 224 18.62 -12.69 9.22
N ASP A 225 19.50 -12.37 8.24
CA ASP A 225 20.88 -11.97 8.52
C ASP A 225 20.99 -10.57 9.16
N ARG A 226 20.00 -9.71 8.92
CA ARG A 226 19.99 -8.31 9.39
C ARG A 226 19.10 -8.10 10.60
N PHE A 227 17.97 -8.78 10.68
CA PHE A 227 16.88 -8.56 11.61
C PHE A 227 16.46 -9.84 12.32
N THR A 228 15.76 -9.69 13.44
CA THR A 228 15.09 -10.85 14.04
C THR A 228 13.78 -11.11 13.28
N VAL A 229 13.66 -12.28 12.64
CA VAL A 229 12.50 -12.62 11.80
C VAL A 229 11.84 -13.90 12.29
N TYR A 230 10.56 -13.80 12.63
CA TYR A 230 9.68 -14.92 12.98
C TYR A 230 8.64 -15.09 11.87
N THR A 231 8.95 -15.87 10.84
CA THR A 231 7.96 -16.32 9.86
C THR A 231 7.18 -17.52 10.37
N GLY A 232 6.01 -17.81 9.79
CA GLY A 232 5.13 -18.87 10.27
C GLY A 232 4.61 -18.63 11.71
N HIS A 233 4.52 -17.36 12.13
CA HIS A 233 4.02 -16.97 13.44
C HIS A 233 2.95 -15.89 13.32
N SER A 234 1.86 -16.05 14.05
CA SER A 234 0.79 -15.05 14.15
C SER A 234 0.85 -14.37 15.50
N ALA A 235 0.87 -13.04 15.52
CA ALA A 235 0.71 -12.28 16.75
C ALA A 235 -0.67 -12.57 17.35
N THR A 236 -0.71 -12.95 18.63
CA THR A 236 -1.93 -13.36 19.32
C THR A 236 -2.30 -12.44 20.47
N ALA A 237 -1.32 -11.82 21.13
CA ALA A 237 -1.57 -10.86 22.19
C ALA A 237 -0.53 -9.75 22.19
N VAL A 238 -0.92 -8.58 22.68
CA VAL A 238 -0.04 -7.44 22.87
C VAL A 238 -0.35 -6.73 24.17
N SER A 239 0.70 -6.22 24.81
CA SER A 239 0.59 -5.39 26.01
C SER A 239 1.65 -4.29 25.99
N ARG A 240 1.42 -3.19 26.72
CA ARG A 240 2.43 -2.12 26.91
C ARG A 240 2.60 -1.87 28.40
N GLU A 241 3.83 -2.00 28.88
CA GLU A 241 4.19 -1.74 30.27
C GLU A 241 5.48 -0.90 30.33
N ASN A 242 5.47 0.15 31.16
CA ASN A 242 6.65 1.02 31.37
C ASN A 242 7.27 1.60 30.07
N GLY A 243 6.45 1.85 29.04
CA GLY A 243 6.90 2.36 27.75
C GLY A 243 7.33 1.29 26.74
N SER A 244 7.47 0.03 27.16
CA SER A 244 7.80 -1.08 26.26
C SER A 244 6.54 -1.82 25.80
N VAL A 245 6.41 -2.09 24.52
CA VAL A 245 5.39 -2.96 23.94
C VAL A 245 5.91 -4.39 23.91
N THR A 246 5.06 -5.35 24.28
CA THR A 246 5.37 -6.78 24.21
C THR A 246 4.33 -7.48 23.35
N VAL A 247 4.78 -8.25 22.38
CA VAL A 247 3.95 -9.03 21.45
C VAL A 247 4.19 -10.50 21.70
N GLU A 248 3.13 -11.26 21.95
CA GLU A 248 3.14 -12.71 21.93
C GLU A 248 2.74 -13.21 20.55
N ALA A 249 3.50 -14.14 19.98
CA ALA A 249 3.20 -14.73 18.70
C ALA A 249 3.31 -16.26 18.77
N ARG A 250 2.34 -16.95 18.18
CA ARG A 250 2.28 -18.41 18.15
C ARG A 250 2.57 -18.93 16.76
N PRO A 251 3.16 -20.13 16.63
CA PRO A 251 3.28 -20.80 15.35
C PRO A 251 1.94 -20.85 14.62
N TYR A 252 2.00 -20.64 13.31
CA TYR A 252 0.84 -20.58 12.43
C TYR A 252 1.04 -21.53 11.25
N GLU A 253 0.18 -22.51 11.10
CA GLU A 253 0.14 -23.39 9.93
C GLU A 253 -0.60 -22.69 8.80
N TYR A 254 0.08 -22.51 7.66
CA TYR A 254 -0.49 -21.88 6.48
C TYR A 254 -1.05 -22.93 5.52
N GLY A 255 -2.23 -22.70 4.94
CA GLY A 255 -2.88 -23.57 3.98
C GLY A 255 -4.32 -23.91 4.35
N GLU A 256 -4.93 -24.84 3.60
CA GLU A 256 -6.30 -25.28 3.81
C GLU A 256 -6.41 -25.99 5.18
N GLY A 257 -7.28 -25.47 6.06
CA GLY A 257 -7.43 -25.95 7.43
C GLY A 257 -6.33 -25.51 8.39
N GLY A 258 -5.42 -24.65 7.94
CA GLY A 258 -4.37 -24.07 8.78
C GLY A 258 -4.92 -23.06 9.79
N GLY A 259 -4.06 -22.63 10.71
CA GLY A 259 -4.42 -21.69 11.78
C GLY A 259 -3.34 -21.60 12.85
N ILE A 260 -3.67 -20.96 13.97
CA ILE A 260 -2.79 -20.86 15.14
C ILE A 260 -2.64 -22.25 15.77
N VAL A 261 -1.39 -22.64 16.06
CA VAL A 261 -1.06 -23.88 16.77
C VAL A 261 -1.16 -23.61 18.27
N GLU A 262 -2.33 -23.86 18.84
CA GLU A 262 -2.68 -23.49 20.22
C GLU A 262 -1.80 -24.17 21.29
N ASP A 263 -1.38 -25.40 21.04
CA ASP A 263 -0.56 -26.20 22.00
C ASP A 263 0.95 -25.89 21.92
N ALA A 264 1.38 -25.05 20.98
CA ALA A 264 2.78 -24.64 20.87
C ALA A 264 3.10 -23.46 21.83
N ASP A 265 4.33 -23.48 22.36
CA ASP A 265 4.81 -22.35 23.16
C ASP A 265 4.91 -21.08 22.30
N PRO A 266 4.38 -19.94 22.77
CA PRO A 266 4.53 -18.68 22.04
C PRO A 266 5.96 -18.16 22.12
N VAL A 267 6.36 -17.42 21.09
CA VAL A 267 7.51 -16.51 21.18
C VAL A 267 7.04 -15.16 21.71
N THR A 268 7.87 -14.51 22.51
CA THR A 268 7.60 -13.20 23.09
C THR A 268 8.69 -12.24 22.61
N VAL A 269 8.29 -11.13 22.01
CA VAL A 269 9.19 -10.09 21.53
C VAL A 269 8.78 -8.75 22.12
N SER A 270 9.75 -7.87 22.38
CA SER A 270 9.48 -6.57 22.99
C SER A 270 10.21 -5.45 22.24
N GLY A 271 9.65 -4.25 22.25
CA GLY A 271 10.22 -3.07 21.64
C GLY A 271 9.66 -1.78 22.24
N ASP A 272 10.14 -0.63 21.74
CA ASP A 272 9.61 0.67 22.11
C ASP A 272 8.33 0.97 21.33
N GLU A 273 8.34 0.57 20.05
CA GLU A 273 7.22 0.80 19.13
C GLU A 273 6.75 -0.50 18.46
N LEU A 274 5.45 -0.53 18.19
CA LEU A 274 4.77 -1.59 17.43
C LEU A 274 4.25 -1.02 16.11
N LEU A 275 4.69 -1.58 14.99
CA LEU A 275 4.14 -1.30 13.67
C LEU A 275 3.21 -2.44 13.24
N VAL A 276 1.96 -2.14 12.96
CA VAL A 276 1.01 -3.09 12.37
C VAL A 276 0.97 -2.90 10.85
N ALA A 277 1.54 -3.86 10.13
CA ALA A 277 1.64 -3.90 8.66
C ALA A 277 1.05 -5.21 8.10
N ALA A 278 -0.11 -5.63 8.62
CA ALA A 278 -0.73 -6.95 8.41
C ALA A 278 -1.71 -7.01 7.22
N GLY A 279 -1.61 -6.08 6.28
CA GLY A 279 -2.45 -6.00 5.09
C GLY A 279 -3.33 -4.76 5.04
N ARG A 280 -4.28 -4.75 4.10
CA ARG A 280 -5.20 -3.63 3.86
C ARG A 280 -6.63 -4.13 3.73
N VAL A 281 -7.59 -3.28 4.08
CA VAL A 281 -9.03 -3.52 3.93
C VAL A 281 -9.65 -2.39 3.11
N PRO A 282 -10.65 -2.68 2.24
CA PRO A 282 -11.32 -1.66 1.44
C PRO A 282 -12.14 -0.71 2.31
N ASN A 283 -12.32 0.54 1.84
CA ASN A 283 -13.11 1.55 2.54
C ASN A 283 -14.62 1.47 2.19
N THR A 284 -15.09 0.35 1.69
CA THR A 284 -16.50 0.12 1.29
C THR A 284 -17.49 0.23 2.44
N ASP A 285 -17.07 -0.13 3.65
CA ASP A 285 -17.88 -0.04 4.87
C ASP A 285 -18.26 1.41 5.25
N THR A 286 -17.53 2.41 4.77
CA THR A 286 -17.85 3.82 4.99
C THR A 286 -18.86 4.36 3.97
N LEU A 287 -18.98 3.71 2.80
CA LEU A 287 -19.72 4.23 1.64
C LEU A 287 -21.22 3.95 1.66
N ASN A 288 -21.72 2.97 2.46
CA ASN A 288 -23.12 2.52 2.48
C ASN A 288 -23.60 2.01 1.11
N LEU A 289 -22.82 1.10 0.50
CA LEU A 289 -23.11 0.55 -0.84
C LEU A 289 -24.47 -0.16 -0.95
N ASP A 290 -25.04 -0.65 0.15
CA ASP A 290 -26.40 -1.21 0.20
C ASP A 290 -27.48 -0.27 -0.36
N ALA A 291 -27.25 1.05 -0.30
CA ALA A 291 -28.17 2.04 -0.86
C ALA A 291 -28.12 2.10 -2.40
N THR A 292 -27.11 1.54 -3.04
CA THR A 292 -26.90 1.57 -4.50
C THR A 292 -27.26 0.28 -5.19
N GLY A 293 -27.12 -0.84 -4.51
CA GLY A 293 -27.15 -2.18 -5.10
C GLY A 293 -25.78 -2.67 -5.64
N VAL A 294 -24.72 -1.91 -5.48
CA VAL A 294 -23.35 -2.33 -5.84
C VAL A 294 -22.89 -3.47 -4.93
N GLY A 295 -22.45 -4.58 -5.55
CA GLY A 295 -21.95 -5.78 -4.89
C GLY A 295 -20.52 -5.61 -4.35
N THR A 296 -20.20 -6.44 -3.34
CA THR A 296 -18.82 -6.60 -2.82
C THR A 296 -18.49 -8.07 -2.67
N ASP A 297 -17.21 -8.42 -2.86
CA ASP A 297 -16.70 -9.77 -2.60
C ASP A 297 -16.70 -10.12 -1.09
N ASP A 298 -16.36 -11.36 -0.74
CA ASP A 298 -16.29 -11.84 0.65
C ASP A 298 -15.24 -11.09 1.51
N ARG A 299 -14.32 -10.36 0.88
CA ARG A 299 -13.30 -9.51 1.53
C ARG A 299 -13.73 -8.04 1.61
N GLY A 300 -14.89 -7.71 1.04
CA GLY A 300 -15.48 -6.38 1.03
C GLY A 300 -15.01 -5.48 -0.13
N PHE A 301 -14.26 -5.97 -1.11
CA PHE A 301 -13.89 -5.20 -2.30
C PHE A 301 -15.07 -5.05 -3.25
N VAL A 302 -15.16 -3.91 -3.95
CA VAL A 302 -16.23 -3.66 -4.94
C VAL A 302 -16.08 -4.61 -6.12
N GLU A 303 -17.17 -5.32 -6.45
CA GLU A 303 -17.24 -6.17 -7.64
C GLU A 303 -17.48 -5.33 -8.90
N THR A 304 -16.70 -5.61 -9.95
CA THR A 304 -16.81 -4.97 -11.27
C THR A 304 -16.68 -6.01 -12.38
N ASP A 305 -17.12 -5.65 -13.57
CA ASP A 305 -16.83 -6.40 -14.78
C ASP A 305 -15.39 -6.14 -15.29
N GLU A 306 -15.04 -6.72 -16.44
CA GLU A 306 -13.73 -6.54 -17.07
C GLU A 306 -13.47 -5.11 -17.56
N TYR A 307 -14.48 -4.24 -17.60
CA TYR A 307 -14.39 -2.84 -17.99
C TYR A 307 -14.28 -1.90 -16.80
N LEU A 308 -14.39 -2.41 -15.56
CA LEU A 308 -14.47 -1.71 -14.28
C LEU A 308 -15.79 -0.97 -14.05
N GLU A 309 -16.88 -1.36 -14.71
CA GLU A 309 -18.26 -0.97 -14.37
C GLU A 309 -18.80 -1.96 -13.32
N THR A 310 -19.58 -1.44 -12.36
CA THR A 310 -20.29 -2.30 -11.39
C THR A 310 -21.58 -2.87 -12.00
N ASP A 311 -22.27 -3.76 -11.29
CA ASP A 311 -23.60 -4.25 -11.72
C ASP A 311 -24.67 -3.15 -11.79
N VAL A 312 -24.36 -1.94 -11.34
CA VAL A 312 -25.24 -0.76 -11.40
C VAL A 312 -24.77 0.18 -12.49
N GLU A 313 -25.54 0.30 -13.58
CA GLU A 313 -25.21 1.12 -14.75
C GLU A 313 -24.81 2.54 -14.35
N GLY A 314 -23.65 3.01 -14.83
CA GLY A 314 -23.10 4.35 -14.58
C GLY A 314 -22.41 4.50 -13.22
N ILE A 315 -22.24 3.39 -12.46
CA ILE A 315 -21.36 3.36 -11.29
C ILE A 315 -20.12 2.53 -11.62
N TRP A 316 -18.97 3.15 -11.53
CA TRP A 316 -17.66 2.60 -11.83
C TRP A 316 -16.81 2.50 -10.57
N ALA A 317 -15.81 1.60 -10.55
CA ALA A 317 -14.85 1.56 -9.46
C ALA A 317 -13.43 1.30 -9.99
N LEU A 318 -12.41 1.82 -9.30
CA LEU A 318 -11.01 1.58 -9.64
C LEU A 318 -10.06 1.72 -8.45
N GLY A 319 -8.87 1.17 -8.63
CA GLY A 319 -7.80 1.23 -7.64
C GLY A 319 -7.98 0.21 -6.53
N ASP A 320 -7.35 0.46 -5.39
CA ASP A 320 -7.33 -0.50 -4.28
C ASP A 320 -8.72 -0.98 -3.84
N ILE A 321 -9.79 -0.21 -4.11
CA ILE A 321 -11.16 -0.54 -3.72
C ILE A 321 -11.73 -1.75 -4.47
N VAL A 322 -11.19 -2.12 -5.65
CA VAL A 322 -11.60 -3.30 -6.43
C VAL A 322 -10.77 -4.54 -6.09
N GLY A 323 -9.62 -4.39 -5.42
CA GLY A 323 -8.88 -5.49 -4.81
C GLY A 323 -8.04 -6.37 -5.72
N GLU A 324 -7.96 -6.09 -7.03
CA GLU A 324 -7.15 -6.89 -7.96
C GLU A 324 -5.65 -6.69 -7.69
N TYR A 325 -5.20 -5.44 -7.70
CA TYR A 325 -3.84 -5.06 -7.29
C TYR A 325 -3.89 -3.85 -6.35
N LEU A 326 -3.16 -3.93 -5.23
CA LEU A 326 -3.08 -2.82 -4.27
C LEU A 326 -1.84 -1.97 -4.55
N LEU A 327 -1.70 -1.51 -5.80
CA LEU A 327 -0.52 -0.80 -6.31
C LEU A 327 -0.93 0.45 -7.09
N LYS A 328 -0.21 1.57 -6.86
CA LYS A 328 -0.53 2.86 -7.52
C LYS A 328 -0.51 2.78 -9.05
N HIS A 329 0.44 2.05 -9.62
CA HIS A 329 0.55 1.96 -11.08
C HIS A 329 -0.55 1.08 -11.71
N SER A 330 -1.08 0.07 -11.00
CA SER A 330 -2.29 -0.63 -11.43
C SER A 330 -3.50 0.28 -11.39
N ALA A 331 -3.70 1.04 -10.31
CA ALA A 331 -4.78 2.02 -10.21
C ALA A 331 -4.70 3.11 -11.31
N ASN A 332 -3.50 3.54 -11.72
CA ASN A 332 -3.33 4.45 -12.86
C ASN A 332 -3.61 3.78 -14.20
N HIS A 333 -3.31 2.47 -14.33
CA HIS A 333 -3.67 1.69 -15.51
C HIS A 333 -5.20 1.56 -15.63
N GLU A 334 -5.85 1.23 -14.53
CA GLU A 334 -7.30 1.16 -14.42
C GLU A 334 -7.97 2.51 -14.70
N ALA A 335 -7.43 3.62 -14.16
CA ALA A 335 -7.96 4.96 -14.42
C ALA A 335 -7.99 5.31 -15.92
N ARG A 336 -6.94 4.92 -16.67
CA ARG A 336 -6.91 5.11 -18.13
C ARG A 336 -7.92 4.23 -18.84
N ALA A 337 -8.14 2.99 -18.38
CA ALA A 337 -9.15 2.09 -18.92
C ALA A 337 -10.57 2.63 -18.65
N VAL A 338 -10.88 2.99 -17.41
CA VAL A 338 -12.17 3.58 -17.02
C VAL A 338 -12.45 4.85 -17.82
N ALA A 339 -11.46 5.76 -17.94
CA ALA A 339 -11.63 6.97 -18.73
C ALA A 339 -11.96 6.66 -20.21
N ARG A 340 -11.31 5.66 -20.81
CA ARG A 340 -11.64 5.21 -22.18
C ARG A 340 -13.04 4.60 -22.25
N ASN A 341 -13.41 3.80 -21.27
CA ASN A 341 -14.68 3.08 -21.25
C ASN A 341 -15.86 4.02 -21.03
N ILE A 342 -15.70 5.06 -20.23
CA ILE A 342 -16.75 6.08 -20.00
C ILE A 342 -16.84 7.06 -21.18
N PHE A 343 -15.72 7.58 -21.69
CA PHE A 343 -15.69 8.70 -22.62
C PHE A 343 -15.32 8.32 -24.07
N GLY A 344 -14.87 7.10 -24.28
CA GLY A 344 -14.48 6.59 -25.59
C GLY A 344 -15.66 6.08 -26.41
N SER A 345 -15.38 5.70 -27.65
CA SER A 345 -16.39 5.13 -28.57
C SER A 345 -16.47 3.62 -28.52
N GLU A 346 -15.43 2.96 -28.05
CA GLU A 346 -15.32 1.49 -27.98
C GLU A 346 -14.72 1.11 -26.62
N PRO A 347 -15.48 0.41 -25.75
CA PRO A 347 -14.95 -0.04 -24.48
C PRO A 347 -13.92 -1.16 -24.69
N GLU A 348 -12.89 -1.19 -23.86
CA GLU A 348 -11.85 -2.21 -23.85
C GLU A 348 -11.68 -2.79 -22.44
N PRO A 349 -11.59 -4.13 -22.29
CA PRO A 349 -11.32 -4.73 -20.99
C PRO A 349 -9.94 -4.32 -20.47
N VAL A 350 -9.79 -4.32 -19.14
CA VAL A 350 -8.50 -4.03 -18.51
C VAL A 350 -7.57 -5.22 -18.66
N ASP A 351 -6.38 -4.99 -19.19
CA ASP A 351 -5.35 -6.02 -19.34
C ASP A 351 -4.32 -5.96 -18.20
N TYR A 352 -4.36 -6.93 -17.31
CA TYR A 352 -3.41 -7.07 -16.19
C TYR A 352 -2.25 -8.04 -16.48
N THR A 353 -2.12 -8.56 -17.69
CA THR A 353 -1.21 -9.69 -18.04
C THR A 353 0.24 -9.44 -17.65
N ALA A 354 0.72 -8.22 -17.68
CA ALA A 354 2.10 -7.86 -17.38
C ALA A 354 2.19 -6.77 -16.30
N MET A 355 1.36 -6.87 -15.26
CA MET A 355 1.41 -5.91 -14.15
C MET A 355 2.71 -6.10 -13.36
N PRO A 356 3.63 -5.11 -13.36
CA PRO A 356 4.87 -5.21 -12.61
C PRO A 356 4.67 -4.89 -11.14
N PHE A 357 5.60 -5.32 -10.30
CA PHE A 357 5.72 -4.83 -8.93
C PHE A 357 7.18 -4.59 -8.57
N ALA A 358 7.42 -3.76 -7.55
CA ALA A 358 8.73 -3.58 -6.94
C ALA A 358 8.59 -3.31 -5.44
N VAL A 359 9.52 -3.86 -4.66
CA VAL A 359 9.70 -3.61 -3.23
C VAL A 359 11.06 -2.97 -3.05
N PHE A 360 11.08 -1.76 -2.52
CA PHE A 360 12.26 -0.92 -2.36
C PHE A 360 12.90 -1.15 -0.99
N ALA A 361 13.31 -2.37 -0.76
CA ALA A 361 14.04 -2.79 0.43
C ALA A 361 15.51 -3.07 0.05
N SER A 362 16.33 -3.52 0.98
CA SER A 362 17.67 -4.00 0.68
C SER A 362 17.80 -5.47 1.12
N PRO A 363 17.86 -6.42 0.14
CA PRO A 363 17.88 -6.23 -1.31
C PRO A 363 16.51 -5.77 -1.88
N GLU A 364 16.54 -5.08 -3.03
CA GLU A 364 15.34 -4.80 -3.81
C GLU A 364 14.77 -6.07 -4.44
N VAL A 365 13.42 -6.14 -4.52
CA VAL A 365 12.70 -7.23 -5.19
C VAL A 365 11.76 -6.65 -6.22
N ALA A 366 11.80 -7.16 -7.44
CA ALA A 366 10.88 -6.75 -8.49
C ALA A 366 10.45 -7.94 -9.35
N GLY A 367 9.27 -7.86 -9.92
CA GLY A 367 8.76 -8.89 -10.81
C GLY A 367 7.74 -8.36 -11.81
N VAL A 368 7.50 -9.14 -12.84
CA VAL A 368 6.48 -8.88 -13.87
C VAL A 368 6.02 -10.20 -14.47
N GLY A 369 4.72 -10.34 -14.70
CA GLY A 369 4.12 -11.53 -15.28
C GLY A 369 3.81 -12.63 -14.26
N ALA A 370 3.62 -13.86 -14.75
CA ALA A 370 3.16 -14.97 -13.95
C ALA A 370 4.28 -15.57 -13.06
N ARG A 371 3.94 -15.91 -11.83
CA ARG A 371 4.80 -16.66 -10.92
C ARG A 371 4.77 -18.16 -11.25
N GLU A 372 5.82 -18.86 -10.91
CA GLU A 372 5.91 -20.31 -11.15
C GLU A 372 4.78 -21.09 -10.46
N GLU A 373 4.45 -20.72 -9.21
CA GLU A 373 3.39 -21.39 -8.44
C GLU A 373 2.04 -21.24 -9.13
N ALA A 374 1.74 -20.07 -9.70
CA ALA A 374 0.50 -19.81 -10.44
C ALA A 374 0.43 -20.70 -11.70
N LEU A 375 1.50 -20.74 -12.49
CA LEU A 375 1.58 -21.57 -13.69
C LEU A 375 1.43 -23.06 -13.36
N ARG A 376 2.05 -23.51 -12.26
CA ARG A 376 1.95 -24.88 -11.76
C ARG A 376 0.51 -25.21 -11.34
N ALA A 377 -0.15 -24.30 -10.62
CA ALA A 377 -1.54 -24.48 -10.19
C ALA A 377 -2.52 -24.54 -11.38
N GLU A 378 -2.25 -23.75 -12.43
CA GLU A 378 -3.02 -23.77 -13.69
C GLU A 378 -2.72 -24.98 -14.58
N GLY A 379 -1.71 -25.79 -14.27
CA GLY A 379 -1.28 -26.93 -15.08
C GLY A 379 -0.67 -26.52 -16.42
N ARG A 380 -0.13 -25.30 -16.53
CA ARG A 380 0.52 -24.82 -17.76
C ARG A 380 1.91 -25.42 -17.91
N GLU A 381 2.30 -25.70 -19.15
CA GLU A 381 3.68 -26.05 -19.46
C GLU A 381 4.54 -24.78 -19.47
N TYR A 382 5.65 -24.81 -18.73
CA TYR A 382 6.60 -23.72 -18.65
C TYR A 382 8.03 -24.25 -18.49
N ALA A 383 9.00 -23.40 -18.62
CA ALA A 383 10.39 -23.66 -18.25
C ALA A 383 10.90 -22.47 -17.46
N THR A 384 11.71 -22.73 -16.45
CA THR A 384 12.34 -21.68 -15.65
C THR A 384 13.86 -21.73 -15.80
N ASN A 385 14.49 -20.60 -15.61
CA ASN A 385 15.93 -20.50 -15.48
C ASN A 385 16.29 -19.38 -14.51
N THR A 386 17.31 -19.62 -13.70
CA THR A 386 17.83 -18.64 -12.75
C THR A 386 19.23 -18.23 -13.17
N TYR A 387 19.46 -16.91 -13.22
CA TYR A 387 20.75 -16.32 -13.52
C TYR A 387 21.24 -15.48 -12.35
N ARG A 388 22.45 -15.73 -11.86
CA ARG A 388 23.01 -14.98 -10.74
C ARG A 388 23.31 -13.54 -11.12
N TYR A 389 22.91 -12.59 -10.28
CA TYR A 389 23.05 -11.19 -10.59
C TYR A 389 24.50 -10.74 -10.62
N GLU A 390 25.35 -11.26 -9.74
CA GLU A 390 26.82 -11.02 -9.71
C GLU A 390 27.55 -11.47 -10.98
N ASP A 391 26.98 -12.39 -11.76
CA ASP A 391 27.53 -12.82 -13.05
C ASP A 391 27.20 -11.84 -14.19
N THR A 392 26.33 -10.86 -13.94
CA THR A 392 26.09 -9.77 -14.87
C THR A 392 27.16 -8.69 -14.76
N ALA A 393 27.41 -7.96 -15.85
CA ALA A 393 28.38 -6.86 -15.83
C ALA A 393 28.00 -5.79 -14.78
N ARG A 394 26.71 -5.53 -14.60
CA ARG A 394 26.21 -4.54 -13.62
C ARG A 394 26.33 -5.07 -12.19
N GLY A 395 25.88 -6.30 -11.93
CA GLY A 395 25.93 -6.93 -10.61
C GLY A 395 27.37 -7.07 -10.11
N GLY A 396 28.29 -7.54 -10.98
CA GLY A 396 29.71 -7.59 -10.64
C GLY A 396 30.31 -6.21 -10.36
N ALA A 397 29.93 -5.17 -11.12
CA ALA A 397 30.38 -3.81 -10.85
C ALA A 397 29.83 -3.23 -9.53
N MET A 398 28.61 -3.58 -9.15
CA MET A 398 27.98 -3.19 -7.90
C MET A 398 28.41 -4.03 -6.70
N GLN A 399 29.15 -5.12 -6.92
CA GLN A 399 29.43 -6.14 -5.91
C GLN A 399 28.15 -6.62 -5.21
N ALA A 400 27.07 -6.74 -5.99
CA ALA A 400 25.74 -7.09 -5.51
C ALA A 400 25.45 -8.56 -5.77
N GLU A 401 25.01 -9.27 -4.75
CA GLU A 401 24.51 -10.63 -4.83
C GLU A 401 23.00 -10.64 -5.10
N GLY A 402 22.52 -11.71 -5.73
CA GLY A 402 21.12 -11.92 -6.03
C GLY A 402 20.92 -12.74 -7.30
N PHE A 403 19.70 -12.77 -7.81
CA PHE A 403 19.41 -13.50 -9.04
C PHE A 403 18.22 -12.93 -9.79
N VAL A 404 18.12 -13.32 -11.05
CA VAL A 404 16.94 -13.11 -11.90
C VAL A 404 16.38 -14.48 -12.25
N LYS A 405 15.13 -14.74 -11.95
CA LYS A 405 14.35 -15.90 -12.37
C LYS A 405 13.46 -15.52 -13.53
N VAL A 406 13.46 -16.30 -14.60
CA VAL A 406 12.64 -16.13 -15.79
C VAL A 406 12.00 -17.43 -16.22
#